data_b8324cb145575c84f7b36827565928e7
#
_entry.id   b8324cb145575c84f7b36827565928e7
#
_cell.length_a   1.000
_cell.length_b   1.000
_cell.length_c   1.000
_cell.angle_alpha   90.00
_cell.angle_beta   90.00
_cell.angle_gamma   90.00
#
_symmetry.space_group_name_H-M   'P 1'
#
loop_
_entity.id
_entity.type
_entity.pdbx_description
1 polymer ?
#
loop_
_entity_poly.entity_id
_entity_poly.type
_entity_poly.pdbx_seq_one_letter_code
_entity_poly.pdbx_strand_id
1 'polypeptide(L)'
;MNFNNFTIKSQEAVQQAIQLVQSRGQQVIEPEHLLAGVLKVGENVTNFIFQKLGMNGQQVALVLDRQIASLPKVSGGEPYLSRGANEVLQKAVEYSKGLGDEYVSLEAMLLAILNVKGNASTILKDAGMIEKELRSAINELRQGQNVTSQSSEDTYQSLSKYAINLIEA
;
A
#
# COMPACT_ATOMS: atom_id res chain seq x y z
N MET A 1 17.41 4.79 1.74
CA MET A 1 17.02 3.59 0.98
C MET A 1 16.86 3.94 -0.49
N ASN A 2 17.30 3.05 -1.35
CA ASN A 2 17.21 3.23 -2.80
C ASN A 2 15.87 2.69 -3.31
N PHE A 3 15.08 3.54 -3.99
CA PHE A 3 13.77 3.16 -4.51
C PHE A 3 13.77 2.86 -6.01
N ASN A 4 14.94 2.68 -6.62
CA ASN A 4 15.05 2.43 -8.07
C ASN A 4 14.36 1.12 -8.47
N ASN A 5 14.28 0.16 -7.57
CA ASN A 5 13.62 -1.11 -7.81
C ASN A 5 12.14 -1.11 -7.38
N PHE A 6 11.58 0.04 -7.11
CA PHE A 6 10.15 0.20 -6.82
C PHE A 6 9.44 0.67 -8.09
N THR A 7 8.18 0.27 -8.25
CA THR A 7 7.35 0.81 -9.33
C THR A 7 7.17 2.31 -9.15
N ILE A 8 6.78 3.00 -10.22
CA ILE A 8 6.49 4.44 -10.16
C ILE A 8 5.38 4.69 -9.11
N LYS A 9 4.33 3.87 -9.13
CA LYS A 9 3.23 4.01 -8.16
C LYS A 9 3.70 3.80 -6.72
N SER A 10 4.57 2.82 -6.48
CA SER A 10 5.12 2.59 -5.14
C SER A 10 5.99 3.74 -4.68
N GLN A 11 6.80 4.33 -5.59
CA GLN A 11 7.57 5.51 -5.27
C GLN A 11 6.66 6.69 -4.93
N GLU A 12 5.57 6.88 -5.69
CA GLU A 12 4.59 7.91 -5.40
C GLU A 12 3.93 7.69 -4.04
N ALA A 13 3.65 6.45 -3.67
CA ALA A 13 3.05 6.14 -2.37
C ALA A 13 3.98 6.56 -1.22
N VAL A 14 5.28 6.30 -1.34
CA VAL A 14 6.25 6.74 -0.35
C VAL A 14 6.31 8.27 -0.29
N GLN A 15 6.30 8.94 -1.44
CA GLN A 15 6.27 10.41 -1.49
C GLN A 15 5.02 10.97 -0.82
N GLN A 16 3.87 10.35 -1.04
CA GLN A 16 2.62 10.78 -0.38
C GLN A 16 2.71 10.59 1.13
N ALA A 17 3.36 9.53 1.60
CA ALA A 17 3.57 9.32 3.03
C ALA A 17 4.43 10.45 3.64
N ILE A 18 5.49 10.84 2.94
CA ILE A 18 6.36 11.94 3.37
C ILE A 18 5.58 13.26 3.42
N GLN A 19 4.81 13.56 2.38
CA GLN A 19 3.99 14.77 2.32
C GLN A 19 2.96 14.80 3.44
N LEU A 20 2.35 13.65 3.74
CA LEU A 20 1.35 13.55 4.81
C LEU A 20 1.99 13.85 6.17
N VAL A 21 3.16 13.27 6.44
CA VAL A 21 3.90 13.55 7.67
C VAL A 21 4.16 15.04 7.82
N GLN A 22 4.64 15.68 6.74
CA GLN A 22 4.94 17.11 6.76
C GLN A 22 3.68 17.96 6.96
N SER A 23 2.59 17.62 6.26
CA SER A 23 1.34 18.39 6.34
C SER A 23 0.68 18.29 7.71
N ARG A 24 0.92 17.19 8.42
CA ARG A 24 0.37 16.97 9.77
C ARG A 24 1.27 17.50 10.87
N GLY A 25 2.41 18.11 10.53
CA GLY A 25 3.37 18.57 11.52
C GLY A 25 4.04 17.44 12.28
N GLN A 26 4.12 16.28 11.68
CA GLN A 26 4.79 15.10 12.24
C GLN A 26 6.18 14.98 11.63
N GLN A 27 7.01 14.12 12.17
CA GLN A 27 8.37 13.92 11.67
C GLN A 27 8.66 12.48 11.32
N VAL A 28 8.09 11.55 12.08
CA VAL A 28 8.37 10.12 11.92
C VAL A 28 7.40 9.52 10.92
N ILE A 29 7.93 8.91 9.86
CA ILE A 29 7.12 8.21 8.86
C ILE A 29 6.85 6.80 9.40
N GLU A 30 5.60 6.53 9.74
CA GLU A 30 5.17 5.25 10.29
C GLU A 30 4.52 4.38 9.21
N PRO A 31 4.34 3.07 9.45
CA PRO A 31 3.59 2.24 8.51
C PRO A 31 2.20 2.77 8.18
N GLU A 32 1.56 3.47 9.13
CA GLU A 32 0.26 4.11 8.90
C GLU A 32 0.33 5.13 7.75
N HIS A 33 1.41 5.90 7.71
CA HIS A 33 1.61 6.88 6.63
C HIS A 33 1.84 6.18 5.29
N LEU A 34 2.61 5.08 5.30
CA LEU A 34 2.83 4.29 4.08
C LEU A 34 1.52 3.70 3.57
N LEU A 35 0.67 3.18 4.47
CA LEU A 35 -0.63 2.66 4.10
C LEU A 35 -1.50 3.75 3.49
N ALA A 36 -1.52 4.94 4.09
CA ALA A 36 -2.28 6.07 3.54
C ALA A 36 -1.80 6.43 2.14
N GLY A 37 -0.48 6.40 1.91
CA GLY A 37 0.09 6.64 0.59
C GLY A 37 -0.36 5.60 -0.43
N VAL A 38 -0.34 4.32 -0.06
CA VAL A 38 -0.82 3.23 -0.92
C VAL A 38 -2.29 3.41 -1.28
N LEU A 39 -3.12 3.74 -0.29
CA LEU A 39 -4.55 3.95 -0.52
C LEU A 39 -4.82 5.12 -1.46
N LYS A 40 -4.05 6.19 -1.32
CA LYS A 40 -4.24 7.39 -2.14
C LYS A 40 -3.77 7.19 -3.57
N VAL A 41 -2.57 6.65 -3.76
CA VAL A 41 -1.95 6.49 -5.08
C VAL A 41 -2.54 5.30 -5.81
N GLY A 42 -2.81 4.21 -5.09
CA GLY A 42 -3.27 2.97 -5.66
C GLY A 42 -4.76 2.70 -5.47
N GLU A 43 -5.60 3.73 -5.59
CA GLU A 43 -7.03 3.61 -5.32
C GLU A 43 -7.68 2.48 -6.12
N ASN A 44 -7.35 2.34 -7.40
CA ASN A 44 -7.92 1.28 -8.23
C ASN A 44 -7.51 -0.12 -7.74
N VAL A 45 -6.25 -0.28 -7.36
CA VAL A 45 -5.73 -1.55 -6.84
C VAL A 45 -6.38 -1.87 -5.49
N THR A 46 -6.39 -0.92 -4.58
CA THR A 46 -6.91 -1.16 -3.22
C THR A 46 -8.42 -1.35 -3.22
N ASN A 47 -9.16 -0.62 -4.04
CA ASN A 47 -10.61 -0.81 -4.15
C ASN A 47 -10.94 -2.20 -4.68
N PHE A 48 -10.21 -2.68 -5.68
CA PHE A 48 -10.39 -4.04 -6.20
C PHE A 48 -10.16 -5.07 -5.09
N ILE A 49 -9.05 -4.93 -4.35
CA ILE A 49 -8.68 -5.87 -3.29
C ILE A 49 -9.72 -5.84 -2.17
N PHE A 50 -10.10 -4.65 -1.70
CA PHE A 50 -11.07 -4.53 -0.61
C PHE A 50 -12.42 -5.12 -1.00
N GLN A 51 -12.86 -4.89 -2.23
CA GLN A 51 -14.11 -5.46 -2.72
C GLN A 51 -14.04 -6.98 -2.75
N LYS A 52 -12.94 -7.56 -3.20
CA LYS A 52 -12.76 -9.01 -3.22
C LYS A 52 -12.75 -9.62 -1.84
N LEU A 53 -12.21 -8.91 -0.86
CA LEU A 53 -12.14 -9.40 0.52
C LEU A 53 -13.40 -9.07 1.34
N GLY A 54 -14.36 -8.36 0.75
CA GLY A 54 -15.56 -7.95 1.46
C GLY A 54 -15.31 -6.89 2.53
N MET A 55 -14.24 -6.09 2.35
CA MET A 55 -13.87 -5.04 3.30
C MET A 55 -14.48 -3.71 2.92
N ASN A 56 -14.75 -2.88 3.93
CA ASN A 56 -15.22 -1.52 3.73
C ASN A 56 -14.01 -0.57 3.67
N GLY A 57 -13.61 -0.19 2.44
CA GLY A 57 -12.45 0.66 2.23
C GLY A 57 -12.59 2.06 2.84
N GLN A 58 -13.81 2.61 2.84
CA GLN A 58 -14.05 3.92 3.46
C GLN A 58 -13.85 3.87 4.96
N GLN A 59 -14.28 2.80 5.60
CA GLN A 59 -14.08 2.60 7.03
C GLN A 59 -12.60 2.45 7.36
N VAL A 60 -11.87 1.70 6.57
CA VAL A 60 -10.41 1.55 6.72
C VAL A 60 -9.74 2.92 6.66
N ALA A 61 -10.07 3.72 5.65
CA ALA A 61 -9.49 5.05 5.49
C ALA A 61 -9.80 5.96 6.69
N LEU A 62 -11.03 5.89 7.20
CA LEU A 62 -11.46 6.71 8.34
C LEU A 62 -10.70 6.33 9.62
N VAL A 63 -10.61 5.03 9.90
CA VAL A 63 -9.89 4.54 11.08
C VAL A 63 -8.40 4.90 10.98
N LEU A 64 -7.83 4.73 9.78
CA LEU A 64 -6.44 5.07 9.52
C LEU A 64 -6.17 6.56 9.73
N ASP A 65 -7.05 7.42 9.24
CA ASP A 65 -6.90 8.87 9.41
C ASP A 65 -6.92 9.27 10.89
N ARG A 66 -7.79 8.66 11.68
CA ARG A 66 -7.85 8.90 13.13
C ARG A 66 -6.55 8.46 13.80
N GLN A 67 -6.01 7.31 13.41
CA GLN A 67 -4.75 6.81 13.95
C GLN A 67 -3.61 7.76 13.64
N ILE A 68 -3.53 8.23 12.40
CA ILE A 68 -2.48 9.17 11.98
C ILE A 68 -2.61 10.48 12.74
N ALA A 69 -3.84 10.97 12.95
CA ALA A 69 -4.07 12.21 13.69
C ALA A 69 -3.59 12.10 15.15
N SER A 70 -3.57 10.90 15.70
CA SER A 70 -3.12 10.67 17.09
C SER A 70 -1.61 10.56 17.25
N LEU A 71 -0.86 10.47 16.14
CA LEU A 71 0.58 10.33 16.20
C LEU A 71 1.24 11.64 16.63
N PRO A 72 2.42 11.56 17.29
CA PRO A 72 3.08 12.77 17.83
C PRO A 72 3.40 13.80 16.76
N LYS A 73 3.24 15.07 17.11
CA LYS A 73 3.65 16.20 16.29
C LYS A 73 4.96 16.73 16.84
N VAL A 74 5.91 16.97 15.95
CA VAL A 74 7.24 17.46 16.32
C VAL A 74 7.59 18.60 15.36
N SER A 75 7.94 19.76 15.88
CA SER A 75 8.32 20.89 15.04
C SER A 75 9.79 20.83 14.67
N GLY A 76 10.09 21.08 13.39
CA GLY A 76 11.44 21.25 12.87
C GLY A 76 12.22 19.94 12.77
N GLY A 77 12.67 19.61 11.60
CA GLY A 77 13.48 18.43 11.33
C GLY A 77 12.99 17.71 10.09
N GLU A 78 13.90 17.01 9.47
CA GLU A 78 13.61 16.24 8.26
C GLU A 78 12.77 15.01 8.62
N PRO A 79 11.77 14.64 7.81
CA PRO A 79 11.08 13.37 7.99
C PRO A 79 12.04 12.19 7.88
N TYR A 80 11.81 11.18 8.71
CA TYR A 80 12.60 9.96 8.65
C TYR A 80 11.72 8.74 8.90
N LEU A 81 12.15 7.59 8.36
CA LEU A 81 11.43 6.33 8.51
C LEU A 81 11.58 5.79 9.92
N SER A 82 10.46 5.41 10.54
CA SER A 82 10.51 4.65 11.77
C SER A 82 11.10 3.26 11.52
N ARG A 83 11.44 2.56 12.59
CA ARG A 83 11.88 1.18 12.50
C ARG A 83 10.83 0.32 11.79
N GLY A 84 9.56 0.49 12.16
CA GLY A 84 8.46 -0.27 11.55
C GLY A 84 8.28 0.06 10.08
N ALA A 85 8.36 1.35 9.70
CA ALA A 85 8.25 1.75 8.31
C ALA A 85 9.41 1.19 7.47
N ASN A 86 10.62 1.22 8.02
CA ASN A 86 11.78 0.65 7.33
C ASN A 86 11.61 -0.86 7.14
N GLU A 87 11.10 -1.55 8.17
CA GLU A 87 10.82 -2.98 8.08
C GLU A 87 9.77 -3.30 7.00
N VAL A 88 8.73 -2.47 6.89
CA VAL A 88 7.71 -2.61 5.83
C VAL A 88 8.37 -2.56 4.46
N LEU A 89 9.21 -1.57 4.22
CA LEU A 89 9.86 -1.41 2.91
C LEU A 89 10.81 -2.57 2.60
N GLN A 90 11.55 -3.06 3.59
CA GLN A 90 12.42 -4.22 3.42
C GLN A 90 11.62 -5.49 3.12
N LYS A 91 10.53 -5.72 3.85
CA LYS A 91 9.66 -6.87 3.61
C LYS A 91 8.96 -6.78 2.25
N ALA A 92 8.63 -5.58 1.81
CA ALA A 92 8.03 -5.40 0.48
C ALA A 92 8.99 -5.87 -0.62
N VAL A 93 10.29 -5.61 -0.46
CA VAL A 93 11.30 -6.13 -1.39
C VAL A 93 11.32 -7.66 -1.37
N GLU A 94 11.29 -8.26 -0.19
CA GLU A 94 11.26 -9.72 -0.06
C GLU A 94 10.00 -10.32 -0.69
N TYR A 95 8.84 -9.73 -0.43
CA TYR A 95 7.57 -10.21 -1.01
C TYR A 95 7.56 -10.08 -2.52
N SER A 96 8.15 -9.02 -3.07
CA SER A 96 8.21 -8.88 -4.53
C SER A 96 8.98 -10.02 -5.18
N LYS A 97 10.06 -10.46 -4.56
CA LYS A 97 10.82 -11.62 -5.05
C LYS A 97 9.99 -12.90 -4.97
N GLY A 98 9.26 -13.09 -3.88
CA GLY A 98 8.38 -14.25 -3.72
C GLY A 98 7.23 -14.26 -4.72
N LEU A 99 6.79 -13.09 -5.19
CA LEU A 99 5.75 -12.97 -6.22
C LEU A 99 6.32 -13.13 -7.63
N GLY A 100 7.64 -13.25 -7.78
CA GLY A 100 8.27 -13.33 -9.09
C GLY A 100 8.39 -11.99 -9.79
N ASP A 101 8.40 -10.89 -9.05
CA ASP A 101 8.42 -9.53 -9.59
C ASP A 101 9.84 -8.98 -9.65
N GLU A 102 10.08 -8.13 -10.64
CA GLU A 102 11.35 -7.39 -10.76
C GLU A 102 11.33 -6.07 -9.99
N TYR A 103 10.14 -5.51 -9.78
CA TYR A 103 9.94 -4.23 -9.09
C TYR A 103 8.95 -4.40 -7.95
N VAL A 104 9.16 -3.62 -6.89
CA VAL A 104 8.27 -3.63 -5.71
C VAL A 104 6.99 -2.90 -6.06
N SER A 105 5.88 -3.62 -6.04
CA SER A 105 4.55 -3.10 -6.36
C SER A 105 3.83 -2.58 -5.13
N LEU A 106 2.72 -1.89 -5.36
CA LEU A 106 1.79 -1.49 -4.29
C LEU A 106 1.28 -2.71 -3.53
N GLU A 107 1.01 -3.82 -4.23
CA GLU A 107 0.52 -5.05 -3.62
C GLU A 107 1.56 -5.65 -2.67
N ALA A 108 2.84 -5.62 -3.06
CA ALA A 108 3.92 -6.08 -2.19
C ALA A 108 4.03 -5.20 -0.95
N MET A 109 3.85 -3.89 -1.10
CA MET A 109 3.81 -2.97 0.04
C MET A 109 2.65 -3.30 0.98
N LEU A 110 1.48 -3.58 0.42
CA LEU A 110 0.30 -3.92 1.22
C LEU A 110 0.51 -5.23 1.99
N LEU A 111 1.09 -6.25 1.35
CA LEU A 111 1.47 -7.50 2.03
C LEU A 111 2.43 -7.24 3.20
N ALA A 112 3.42 -6.37 2.97
CA ALA A 112 4.39 -6.03 4.00
C ALA A 112 3.73 -5.30 5.18
N ILE A 113 2.85 -4.35 4.89
CA ILE A 113 2.13 -3.60 5.93
C ILE A 113 1.29 -4.56 6.77
N LEU A 114 0.63 -5.52 6.14
CA LEU A 114 -0.18 -6.52 6.83
C LEU A 114 0.67 -7.37 7.80
N ASN A 115 1.90 -7.67 7.42
CA ASN A 115 2.75 -8.62 8.13
C ASN A 115 3.79 -7.99 9.05
N VAL A 116 3.90 -6.67 9.10
CA VAL A 116 4.74 -5.98 10.08
C VAL A 116 3.85 -5.59 11.26
N LYS A 117 4.14 -6.16 12.42
CA LYS A 117 3.35 -5.93 13.63
C LYS A 117 3.28 -4.43 13.95
N GLY A 118 2.08 -3.94 14.16
CA GLY A 118 1.85 -2.53 14.49
C GLY A 118 0.42 -2.10 14.20
N ASN A 119 0.17 -0.80 14.35
CA ASN A 119 -1.18 -0.25 14.22
C ASN A 119 -1.75 -0.39 12.81
N ALA A 120 -0.93 -0.19 11.78
CA ALA A 120 -1.40 -0.33 10.40
C ALA A 120 -1.86 -1.75 10.11
N SER A 121 -1.08 -2.75 10.53
CA SER A 121 -1.45 -4.15 10.40
C SER A 121 -2.75 -4.46 11.15
N THR A 122 -2.87 -3.96 12.37
CA THR A 122 -4.07 -4.16 13.19
C THR A 122 -5.30 -3.58 12.51
N ILE A 123 -5.20 -2.39 11.93
CA ILE A 123 -6.31 -1.76 11.21
C ILE A 123 -6.79 -2.66 10.07
N LEU A 124 -5.85 -3.19 9.29
CA LEU A 124 -6.20 -4.07 8.16
C LEU A 124 -6.82 -5.38 8.64
N LYS A 125 -6.23 -6.01 9.66
CA LYS A 125 -6.74 -7.28 10.19
C LYS A 125 -8.12 -7.12 10.82
N ASP A 126 -8.32 -6.06 11.57
CA ASP A 126 -9.62 -5.79 12.20
C ASP A 126 -10.71 -5.52 11.16
N ALA A 127 -10.33 -4.99 10.00
CA ALA A 127 -11.26 -4.77 8.90
C ALA A 127 -11.53 -6.04 8.08
N GLY A 128 -10.81 -7.13 8.35
CA GLY A 128 -11.06 -8.42 7.71
C GLY A 128 -9.99 -8.91 6.75
N MET A 129 -8.83 -8.25 6.69
CA MET A 129 -7.78 -8.69 5.75
C MET A 129 -7.02 -9.89 6.30
N ILE A 130 -6.97 -10.94 5.48
CA ILE A 130 -6.24 -12.18 5.77
C ILE A 130 -5.24 -12.38 4.63
N GLU A 131 -4.01 -12.76 4.95
CA GLU A 131 -2.94 -12.86 3.94
C GLU A 131 -3.30 -13.78 2.79
N LYS A 132 -3.88 -14.94 3.06
CA LYS A 132 -4.26 -15.90 2.02
C LYS A 132 -5.24 -15.28 1.03
N GLU A 133 -6.25 -14.58 1.54
CA GLU A 133 -7.25 -13.93 0.70
C GLU A 133 -6.65 -12.74 -0.05
N LEU A 134 -5.74 -12.00 0.60
CA LEU A 134 -5.04 -10.89 -0.04
C LEU A 134 -4.22 -11.40 -1.23
N ARG A 135 -3.48 -12.49 -1.05
CA ARG A 135 -2.69 -13.07 -2.16
C ARG A 135 -3.57 -13.54 -3.30
N SER A 136 -4.73 -14.13 -2.99
CA SER A 136 -5.69 -14.55 -4.00
C SER A 136 -6.22 -13.35 -4.78
N ALA A 137 -6.57 -12.27 -4.09
CA ALA A 137 -7.05 -11.04 -4.73
C ALA A 137 -5.97 -10.41 -5.61
N ILE A 138 -4.72 -10.43 -5.18
CA ILE A 138 -3.60 -9.94 -5.99
C ILE A 138 -3.47 -10.73 -7.29
N ASN A 139 -3.56 -12.05 -7.20
CA ASN A 139 -3.49 -12.89 -8.40
C ASN A 139 -4.62 -12.60 -9.37
N GLU A 140 -5.83 -12.41 -8.87
CA GLU A 140 -6.97 -12.06 -9.71
C GLU A 140 -6.79 -10.68 -10.37
N LEU A 141 -6.30 -9.70 -9.61
CA LEU A 141 -6.04 -8.37 -10.14
C LEU A 141 -5.05 -8.41 -11.30
N ARG A 142 -3.99 -9.19 -11.14
CA ARG A 142 -2.90 -9.27 -12.12
C ARG A 142 -3.20 -10.17 -13.30
N GLN A 143 -4.14 -11.08 -13.17
CA GLN A 143 -4.49 -12.05 -14.23
C GLN A 143 -3.26 -12.81 -14.72
N GLY A 144 -2.38 -13.21 -13.78
CA GLY A 144 -1.19 -13.98 -14.08
C GLY A 144 0.02 -13.17 -14.50
N GLN A 145 -0.08 -11.84 -14.55
CA GLN A 145 1.05 -10.99 -14.92
C GLN A 145 1.96 -10.74 -13.72
N ASN A 146 3.27 -10.72 -13.99
CA ASN A 146 4.27 -10.30 -13.01
C ASN A 146 4.63 -8.83 -13.24
N VAL A 147 5.19 -8.20 -12.21
CA VAL A 147 5.64 -6.81 -12.30
C VAL A 147 7.04 -6.79 -12.86
N THR A 148 7.15 -6.58 -14.18
CA THR A 148 8.42 -6.61 -14.92
C THR A 148 8.88 -5.23 -15.38
N SER A 149 8.11 -4.18 -15.11
CA SER A 149 8.47 -2.80 -15.42
C SER A 149 7.98 -1.89 -14.31
N GLN A 150 8.54 -0.67 -14.27
CA GLN A 150 8.14 0.32 -13.26
C GLN A 150 6.71 0.83 -13.47
N SER A 151 6.12 0.61 -14.63
CA SER A 151 4.76 1.05 -14.94
C SER A 151 3.76 -0.10 -15.06
N SER A 152 4.12 -1.31 -14.57
CA SER A 152 3.24 -2.49 -14.68
C SER A 152 1.87 -2.27 -14.06
N GLU A 153 1.80 -1.57 -12.92
CA GLU A 153 0.53 -1.33 -12.23
C GLU A 153 -0.43 -0.52 -13.07
N ASP A 154 0.08 0.42 -13.87
CA ASP A 154 -0.78 1.19 -14.76
C ASP A 154 -1.46 0.27 -15.77
N THR A 155 -0.74 -0.74 -16.26
CA THR A 155 -1.26 -1.68 -17.24
C THR A 155 -2.38 -2.53 -16.66
N TYR A 156 -2.16 -3.22 -15.53
CA TYR A 156 -3.21 -4.08 -15.00
C TYR A 156 -4.32 -3.31 -14.28
N GLN A 157 -4.06 -2.12 -13.77
CA GLN A 157 -5.12 -1.23 -13.28
C GLN A 157 -6.05 -0.84 -14.41
N SER A 158 -5.50 -0.49 -15.56
CA SER A 158 -6.29 -0.16 -16.75
C SER A 158 -7.12 -1.34 -17.22
N LEU A 159 -6.52 -2.54 -17.26
CA LEU A 159 -7.23 -3.76 -17.65
C LEU A 159 -8.37 -4.08 -16.68
N SER A 160 -8.12 -3.99 -15.38
CA SER A 160 -9.14 -4.23 -14.37
C SER A 160 -10.31 -3.27 -14.49
N LYS A 161 -10.01 -1.97 -14.67
CA LYS A 161 -11.03 -0.94 -14.84
C LYS A 161 -11.84 -1.16 -16.10
N TYR A 162 -11.19 -1.54 -17.19
CA TYR A 162 -11.84 -1.81 -18.47
C TYR A 162 -12.76 -3.04 -18.38
N ALA A 163 -12.29 -4.10 -17.70
CA ALA A 163 -13.09 -5.31 -17.50
C ALA A 163 -14.36 -5.03 -16.69
N ILE A 164 -14.27 -4.17 -15.67
CA ILE A 164 -15.45 -3.76 -14.89
C ILE A 164 -16.45 -3.04 -15.78
N ASN A 165 -15.99 -2.14 -16.65
CA ASN A 165 -16.85 -1.42 -17.59
C ASN A 165 -17.55 -2.36 -18.55
N LEU A 166 -16.87 -3.39 -19.03
CA LEU A 166 -17.46 -4.40 -19.91
C LEU A 166 -18.57 -5.20 -19.23
N ILE A 167 -18.39 -5.49 -17.95
CA ILE A 167 -19.40 -6.20 -17.16
C ILE A 167 -20.64 -5.35 -16.95
N GLU A 168 -20.46 -4.06 -16.72
CA GLU A 168 -21.57 -3.12 -16.52
C GLU A 168 -22.34 -2.82 -17.81
N ALA A 169 -21.69 -2.98 -18.94
CA ALA A 169 -22.30 -2.73 -20.23
C ALA A 169 -23.21 -3.90 -20.65
#